data_60ce809134aef7d7e91d26ea990bfd57
#
_entry.id   60ce809134aef7d7e91d26ea990bfd57
#
_cell.length_a   1.000
_cell.length_b   1.000
_cell.length_c   1.000
_cell.angle_alpha   90.00
_cell.angle_beta   90.00
_cell.angle_gamma   90.00
#
_symmetry.space_group_name_H-M   'P 1'
#
loop_
_entity.id
_entity.type
_entity.pdbx_description
1 polymer ?
#
loop_
_entity_poly.entity_id
_entity_poly.type
_entity_poly.pdbx_seq_one_letter_code
_entity_poly.pdbx_strand_id
1 'polypeptide(L)'
;MNDDFIFTSESISRGHPDKLCDQVSDAIVDQFLRHDRHAGITTECAISSGILFIAARYASVAKVDIPEVARRVIRDVGYPNEVFNADNCSIMTSFVDRTRREYEPLDLDNLGDEAIDRITAKHPITAFGYACNQTPNLMPLPVWLAHRLADALDAKKVRKKLPYLLPDGKSQVSVEYVNGRPKRLQSVTLVVSQLSEGTPDLAQLYDDLIETVIHPVCAEAKHEPDADTLLFVNPEGALVGGGPTYHSGMTGRKTGIDTYGEYARHSGAALSGKDPMRIDRVAAYAARYAAKHLVAAGLADECEVSLSYTVGAARPVSVRVRTQGTGEVDDHELANRVREVFDFRVAAIVRDLGLRELPAKHKKGFYRLLAVHGQMGR
;
A
#
# COMPACT_ATOMS: atom_id res chain seq x y z
N MET A 1 -13.25 -15.17 -26.40
CA MET A 1 -13.09 -13.84 -27.01
C MET A 1 -11.60 -13.53 -26.97
N ASN A 2 -11.01 -13.08 -28.07
CA ASN A 2 -9.64 -12.55 -28.00
C ASN A 2 -9.70 -11.29 -27.13
N ASP A 3 -9.08 -11.36 -25.96
CA ASP A 3 -9.04 -10.25 -25.02
C ASP A 3 -7.67 -9.60 -25.10
N ASP A 4 -7.46 -8.89 -26.21
CA ASP A 4 -6.22 -8.16 -26.51
C ASP A 4 -6.42 -6.71 -26.08
N PHE A 5 -5.60 -6.24 -25.15
CA PHE A 5 -5.67 -4.88 -24.60
C PHE A 5 -4.32 -4.40 -24.10
N ILE A 6 -4.22 -3.10 -23.86
CA ILE A 6 -3.10 -2.50 -23.12
C ILE A 6 -3.63 -2.08 -21.74
N PHE A 7 -2.91 -2.48 -20.69
CA PHE A 7 -3.24 -2.04 -19.34
C PHE A 7 -2.09 -1.27 -18.72
N THR A 8 -2.42 -0.16 -18.05
CA THR A 8 -1.45 0.76 -17.45
C THR A 8 -1.69 0.86 -15.95
N SER A 9 -0.62 0.76 -15.16
CA SER A 9 -0.64 1.04 -13.72
C SER A 9 0.49 1.99 -13.34
N GLU A 10 0.31 2.67 -12.22
CA GLU A 10 1.29 3.61 -11.68
C GLU A 10 1.69 3.27 -10.25
N SER A 11 2.83 3.82 -9.82
CA SER A 11 3.26 3.85 -8.44
C SER A 11 3.99 5.16 -8.13
N ILE A 12 4.22 5.42 -6.85
CA ILE A 12 4.92 6.61 -6.37
C ILE A 12 5.97 6.22 -5.32
N SER A 13 7.02 7.00 -5.26
CA SER A 13 8.11 6.81 -4.29
C SER A 13 7.70 7.20 -2.87
N ARG A 14 8.52 6.81 -1.90
CA ARG A 14 8.26 7.07 -0.46
C ARG A 14 8.15 8.52 -0.07
N GLY A 15 8.78 9.41 -0.83
CA GLY A 15 8.76 10.85 -0.58
C GLY A 15 7.58 11.59 -1.18
N HIS A 16 6.80 10.96 -2.07
CA HIS A 16 5.59 11.58 -2.54
C HIS A 16 4.68 11.99 -1.36
N PRO A 17 4.17 13.23 -1.29
CA PRO A 17 3.45 13.73 -0.11
C PRO A 17 2.29 12.86 0.37
N ASP A 18 1.54 12.21 -0.54
CA ASP A 18 0.49 11.28 -0.16
C ASP A 18 1.07 10.06 0.56
N LYS A 19 2.17 9.48 0.05
CA LYS A 19 2.83 8.33 0.68
C LYS A 19 3.57 8.70 1.96
N LEU A 20 4.06 9.93 2.06
CA LEU A 20 4.59 10.45 3.31
C LEU A 20 3.48 10.51 4.40
N CYS A 21 2.28 10.98 4.06
CA CYS A 21 1.13 10.98 4.97
C CYS A 21 0.72 9.55 5.38
N ASP A 22 0.65 8.61 4.44
CA ASP A 22 0.37 7.20 4.72
C ASP A 22 1.41 6.60 5.67
N GLN A 23 2.70 6.84 5.43
CA GLN A 23 3.78 6.37 6.30
C GLN A 23 3.73 6.99 7.70
N VAL A 24 3.43 8.28 7.83
CA VAL A 24 3.29 8.94 9.13
C VAL A 24 2.11 8.32 9.90
N SER A 25 0.96 8.19 9.24
CA SER A 25 -0.23 7.62 9.85
C SER A 25 0.01 6.19 10.33
N ASP A 26 0.61 5.33 9.49
CA ASP A 26 0.90 3.94 9.85
C ASP A 26 2.06 3.80 10.85
N ALA A 27 3.04 4.70 10.86
CA ALA A 27 4.06 4.74 11.91
C ALA A 27 3.47 5.05 13.28
N ILE A 28 2.45 5.91 13.35
CA ILE A 28 1.71 6.19 14.58
C ILE A 28 0.96 4.94 15.05
N VAL A 29 0.26 4.25 14.15
CA VAL A 29 -0.41 2.96 14.45
C VAL A 29 0.61 1.94 14.98
N ASP A 30 1.76 1.79 14.33
CA ASP A 30 2.84 0.90 14.76
C ASP A 30 3.34 1.23 16.19
N GLN A 31 3.50 2.51 16.52
CA GLN A 31 3.97 2.91 17.86
C GLN A 31 2.94 2.62 18.96
N PHE A 32 1.65 2.90 18.70
CA PHE A 32 0.63 2.54 19.66
C PHE A 32 0.56 1.04 19.90
N LEU A 33 0.48 0.23 18.84
CA LEU A 33 0.39 -1.23 18.95
C LEU A 33 1.66 -1.88 19.51
N ARG A 34 2.82 -1.27 19.32
CA ARG A 34 4.09 -1.76 19.91
C ARG A 34 4.10 -1.65 21.42
N HIS A 35 3.53 -0.59 21.98
CA HIS A 35 3.51 -0.33 23.43
C HIS A 35 2.23 -0.80 24.10
N ASP A 36 1.18 -0.99 23.32
CA ASP A 36 -0.12 -1.49 23.79
C ASP A 36 -0.82 -2.24 22.65
N ARG A 37 -0.70 -3.57 22.61
CA ARG A 37 -1.31 -4.41 21.59
C ARG A 37 -2.84 -4.29 21.51
N HIS A 38 -3.48 -3.75 22.56
CA HIS A 38 -4.92 -3.55 22.64
C HIS A 38 -5.36 -2.15 22.18
N ALA A 39 -4.42 -1.29 21.81
CA ALA A 39 -4.73 0.06 21.38
C ALA A 39 -5.71 0.10 20.22
N GLY A 40 -6.77 0.91 20.37
CA GLY A 40 -7.60 1.37 19.28
C GLY A 40 -7.06 2.72 18.78
N ILE A 41 -6.74 2.86 17.51
CA ILE A 41 -6.18 4.10 16.93
C ILE A 41 -6.67 4.32 15.51
N THR A 42 -7.09 5.53 15.24
CA THR A 42 -7.29 6.03 13.88
C THR A 42 -6.57 7.37 13.76
N THR A 43 -5.74 7.50 12.74
CA THR A 43 -4.98 8.73 12.47
C THR A 43 -5.00 9.06 10.99
N GLU A 44 -5.10 10.34 10.69
CA GLU A 44 -5.12 10.89 9.35
C GLU A 44 -4.18 12.10 9.31
N CYS A 45 -3.45 12.24 8.22
CA CYS A 45 -2.51 13.32 8.02
C CYS A 45 -2.80 14.09 6.73
N ALA A 46 -2.49 15.37 6.76
CA ALA A 46 -2.42 16.23 5.57
C ALA A 46 -1.13 17.05 5.63
N ILE A 47 -0.41 17.12 4.51
CA ILE A 47 0.84 17.85 4.42
C ILE A 47 0.82 18.81 3.24
N SER A 48 1.32 20.04 3.45
CA SER A 48 1.53 21.03 2.38
C SER A 48 2.55 22.05 2.82
N SER A 49 3.45 22.40 1.91
CA SER A 49 4.54 23.32 2.20
C SER A 49 5.32 22.90 3.45
N GLY A 50 5.44 23.76 4.45
CA GLY A 50 6.10 23.46 5.73
C GLY A 50 5.18 23.01 6.86
N ILE A 51 3.94 22.60 6.59
CA ILE A 51 2.92 22.27 7.61
C ILE A 51 2.46 20.83 7.44
N LEU A 52 2.51 20.06 8.55
CA LEU A 52 1.89 18.76 8.68
C LEU A 52 0.77 18.83 9.71
N PHE A 53 -0.47 18.57 9.28
CA PHE A 53 -1.60 18.40 10.19
C PHE A 53 -1.81 16.92 10.50
N ILE A 54 -2.01 16.58 11.78
CA ILE A 54 -2.27 15.21 12.24
C ILE A 54 -3.55 15.21 13.09
N ALA A 55 -4.57 14.50 12.63
CA ALA A 55 -5.74 14.16 13.41
C ALA A 55 -5.60 12.73 13.93
N ALA A 56 -5.76 12.51 15.24
CA ALA A 56 -5.73 11.18 15.83
C ALA A 56 -6.83 11.00 16.90
N ARG A 57 -7.47 9.83 16.85
CA ARG A 57 -8.43 9.39 17.89
C ARG A 57 -7.93 8.05 18.39
N TYR A 58 -7.73 7.93 19.71
CA TYR A 58 -7.19 6.71 20.29
C TYR A 58 -7.84 6.34 21.62
N ALA A 59 -7.81 5.04 21.91
CA ALA A 59 -8.08 4.45 23.19
C ALA A 59 -6.91 3.49 23.50
N SER A 60 -6.02 3.89 24.42
CA SER A 60 -4.78 3.15 24.71
C SER A 60 -4.15 3.61 26.02
N VAL A 61 -3.46 2.70 26.69
CA VAL A 61 -2.60 3.02 27.83
C VAL A 61 -1.19 3.45 27.42
N ALA A 62 -0.84 3.28 26.13
CA ALA A 62 0.45 3.70 25.60
C ALA A 62 0.58 5.23 25.57
N LYS A 63 1.76 5.73 25.93
CA LYS A 63 2.13 7.13 25.78
C LYS A 63 3.04 7.26 24.55
N VAL A 64 2.52 7.87 23.50
CA VAL A 64 3.22 8.04 22.22
C VAL A 64 3.40 9.54 21.93
N ASP A 65 4.64 9.94 21.70
CA ASP A 65 4.94 11.29 21.17
C ASP A 65 4.68 11.28 19.67
N ILE A 66 3.43 11.58 19.29
CA ILE A 66 2.95 11.56 17.91
C ILE A 66 3.75 12.53 17.01
N PRO A 67 4.00 13.79 17.41
CA PRO A 67 4.84 14.71 16.65
C PRO A 67 6.25 14.16 16.35
N GLU A 68 6.91 13.56 17.35
CA GLU A 68 8.25 13.01 17.15
C GLU A 68 8.24 11.78 16.25
N VAL A 69 7.19 10.95 16.31
CA VAL A 69 7.00 9.85 15.34
C VAL A 69 6.95 10.40 13.92
N ALA A 70 6.18 11.47 13.68
CA ALA A 70 6.07 12.09 12.37
C ALA A 70 7.42 12.67 11.89
N ARG A 71 8.15 13.41 12.75
CA ARG A 71 9.47 13.95 12.43
C ARG A 71 10.46 12.84 12.04
N ARG A 72 10.46 11.73 12.76
CA ARG A 72 11.29 10.57 12.45
C ARG A 72 10.98 9.99 11.07
N VAL A 73 9.70 9.88 10.71
CA VAL A 73 9.31 9.41 9.38
C VAL A 73 9.83 10.35 8.29
N ILE A 74 9.69 11.66 8.48
CA ILE A 74 10.18 12.68 7.52
C ILE A 74 11.70 12.59 7.36
N ARG A 75 12.46 12.48 8.47
CA ARG A 75 13.93 12.29 8.41
C ARG A 75 14.32 11.02 7.67
N ASP A 76 13.62 9.91 7.90
CA ASP A 76 13.90 8.62 7.27
C ASP A 76 13.60 8.60 5.77
N VAL A 77 12.66 9.42 5.30
CA VAL A 77 12.39 9.61 3.87
C VAL A 77 13.59 10.26 3.18
N GLY A 78 14.27 11.18 3.87
CA GLY A 78 15.58 11.67 3.47
C GLY A 78 15.54 12.83 2.48
N TYR A 79 14.61 13.74 2.63
CA TYR A 79 14.69 15.04 1.96
C TYR A 79 15.91 15.82 2.47
N PRO A 80 16.67 16.50 1.60
CA PRO A 80 17.64 17.50 2.03
C PRO A 80 16.95 18.61 2.84
N ASN A 81 17.65 19.13 3.86
CA ASN A 81 17.07 20.12 4.78
C ASN A 81 16.64 21.43 4.09
N GLU A 82 17.31 21.79 3.00
CA GLU A 82 16.97 22.95 2.16
C GLU A 82 15.69 22.75 1.34
N VAL A 83 15.29 21.49 1.09
CA VAL A 83 14.06 21.16 0.37
C VAL A 83 12.90 20.97 1.33
N PHE A 84 13.06 20.09 2.33
CA PHE A 84 12.04 19.84 3.34
C PHE A 84 12.67 19.35 4.66
N ASN A 85 12.64 20.20 5.69
CA ASN A 85 13.29 19.93 6.95
C ASN A 85 12.30 19.41 8.02
N ALA A 86 12.54 18.22 8.53
CA ALA A 86 11.72 17.61 9.57
C ALA A 86 11.70 18.41 10.88
N ASP A 87 12.77 19.11 11.22
CA ASP A 87 12.89 19.85 12.49
C ASP A 87 12.19 21.20 12.42
N ASN A 88 12.15 21.83 11.22
CA ASN A 88 11.51 23.11 10.98
C ASN A 88 10.06 22.98 10.51
N CYS A 89 9.61 21.80 10.13
CA CYS A 89 8.23 21.54 9.75
C CYS A 89 7.29 21.83 10.93
N SER A 90 6.27 22.68 10.72
CA SER A 90 5.23 22.93 11.70
C SER A 90 4.28 21.73 11.78
N ILE A 91 4.17 21.12 12.97
CA ILE A 91 3.23 20.01 13.19
C ILE A 91 2.02 20.52 13.99
N MET A 92 0.87 20.56 13.33
CA MET A 92 -0.42 20.88 13.95
C MET A 92 -1.14 19.60 14.30
N THR A 93 -1.72 19.53 15.49
CA THR A 93 -2.32 18.30 16.00
C THR A 93 -3.75 18.52 16.49
N SER A 94 -4.61 17.52 16.25
CA SER A 94 -5.95 17.43 16.81
C SER A 94 -6.13 16.02 17.38
N PHE A 95 -6.02 15.88 18.71
CA PHE A 95 -6.07 14.59 19.38
C PHE A 95 -7.35 14.43 20.20
N VAL A 96 -7.97 13.25 20.10
CA VAL A 96 -9.10 12.84 20.91
C VAL A 96 -8.76 11.55 21.65
N ASP A 97 -8.48 11.69 22.95
CA ASP A 97 -8.26 10.55 23.84
C ASP A 97 -9.61 10.00 24.32
N ARG A 98 -9.89 8.75 23.98
CA ARG A 98 -11.11 8.02 24.35
C ARG A 98 -10.85 6.88 25.33
N THR A 99 -9.66 6.79 25.89
CA THR A 99 -9.21 5.68 26.75
C THR A 99 -10.20 5.40 27.87
N ARG A 100 -10.70 6.43 28.56
CA ARG A 100 -11.65 6.24 29.67
C ARG A 100 -13.01 5.65 29.26
N ARG A 101 -13.37 5.72 27.97
CA ARG A 101 -14.70 5.33 27.46
C ARG A 101 -14.67 4.09 26.59
N GLU A 102 -13.59 3.90 25.84
CA GLU A 102 -13.54 2.93 24.74
C GLU A 102 -12.38 1.92 24.88
N TYR A 103 -11.47 2.11 25.86
CA TYR A 103 -10.37 1.17 26.05
C TYR A 103 -10.85 -0.12 26.67
N GLU A 104 -10.78 -1.20 25.90
CA GLU A 104 -11.13 -2.54 26.32
C GLU A 104 -10.04 -3.51 25.86
N PRO A 105 -9.18 -4.02 26.78
CA PRO A 105 -8.16 -4.99 26.41
C PRO A 105 -8.82 -6.34 26.08
N LEU A 106 -8.69 -6.75 24.82
CA LEU A 106 -9.23 -8.01 24.31
C LEU A 106 -8.08 -8.97 24.03
N ASP A 107 -8.03 -10.08 24.77
CA ASP A 107 -7.09 -11.18 24.50
C ASP A 107 -7.68 -12.11 23.44
N LEU A 108 -7.45 -11.78 22.17
CA LEU A 108 -8.04 -12.49 21.03
C LEU A 108 -7.61 -13.95 20.95
N ASP A 109 -6.42 -14.30 21.48
CA ASP A 109 -5.88 -15.66 21.42
C ASP A 109 -6.64 -16.64 22.32
N ASN A 110 -7.24 -16.10 23.41
CA ASN A 110 -7.98 -16.88 24.41
C ASN A 110 -9.51 -16.73 24.33
N LEU A 111 -10.03 -16.01 23.30
CA LEU A 111 -11.48 -15.88 23.12
C LEU A 111 -12.07 -17.16 22.53
N GLY A 112 -13.12 -17.68 23.17
CA GLY A 112 -13.99 -18.71 22.59
C GLY A 112 -14.86 -18.16 21.46
N ASP A 113 -15.44 -19.05 20.66
CA ASP A 113 -16.24 -18.70 19.47
C ASP A 113 -17.37 -17.72 19.73
N GLU A 114 -18.11 -17.88 20.84
CA GLU A 114 -19.19 -16.95 21.22
C GLU A 114 -18.68 -15.52 21.48
N ALA A 115 -17.50 -15.40 22.07
CA ALA A 115 -16.90 -14.08 22.36
C ALA A 115 -16.40 -13.42 21.06
N ILE A 116 -15.83 -14.21 20.14
CA ILE A 116 -15.44 -13.74 18.80
C ILE A 116 -16.66 -13.23 18.02
N ASP A 117 -17.80 -13.93 18.08
CA ASP A 117 -19.04 -13.52 17.41
C ASP A 117 -19.66 -12.22 17.98
N ARG A 118 -19.28 -11.80 19.19
CA ARG A 118 -19.70 -10.50 19.76
C ARG A 118 -18.88 -9.31 19.25
N ILE A 119 -17.73 -9.56 18.63
CA ILE A 119 -16.86 -8.50 18.08
C ILE A 119 -17.29 -8.23 16.65
N THR A 120 -18.05 -7.15 16.48
CA THR A 120 -18.74 -6.82 15.22
C THR A 120 -18.05 -5.71 14.43
N ALA A 121 -18.30 -5.68 13.14
CA ALA A 121 -17.90 -4.58 12.27
C ALA A 121 -18.60 -3.27 12.72
N LYS A 122 -17.84 -2.18 12.76
CA LYS A 122 -18.33 -0.85 13.16
C LYS A 122 -18.69 0.04 11.97
N HIS A 123 -18.40 -0.41 10.75
CA HIS A 123 -18.69 0.29 9.50
C HIS A 123 -19.21 -0.70 8.43
N PRO A 124 -20.11 -0.27 7.54
CA PRO A 124 -20.44 -1.05 6.35
C PRO A 124 -19.32 -0.92 5.33
N ILE A 125 -18.92 -2.04 4.71
CA ILE A 125 -17.91 -2.05 3.65
C ILE A 125 -18.05 -3.27 2.76
N THR A 126 -17.71 -3.13 1.47
CA THR A 126 -17.34 -4.24 0.61
C THR A 126 -15.85 -4.13 0.30
N ALA A 127 -15.07 -5.04 0.86
CA ALA A 127 -13.65 -5.16 0.60
C ALA A 127 -13.37 -6.15 -0.52
N PHE A 128 -12.30 -5.91 -1.27
CA PHE A 128 -11.88 -6.74 -2.40
C PHE A 128 -10.46 -7.25 -2.19
N GLY A 129 -10.25 -8.51 -2.52
CA GLY A 129 -8.95 -9.13 -2.64
C GLY A 129 -8.81 -9.69 -4.06
N TYR A 130 -7.64 -9.52 -4.67
CA TYR A 130 -7.36 -10.04 -6.00
C TYR A 130 -6.00 -10.74 -6.02
N ALA A 131 -5.87 -11.78 -6.82
CA ALA A 131 -4.61 -12.45 -7.11
C ALA A 131 -4.62 -12.95 -8.55
N CYS A 132 -3.44 -13.03 -9.18
CA CYS A 132 -3.25 -13.66 -10.48
C CYS A 132 -1.84 -14.25 -10.58
N ASN A 133 -1.64 -15.19 -11.49
CA ASN A 133 -0.37 -15.92 -11.66
C ASN A 133 0.66 -15.19 -12.54
N GLN A 134 0.49 -13.87 -12.79
CA GLN A 134 1.35 -13.09 -13.66
C GLN A 134 2.73 -12.79 -13.07
N THR A 135 2.87 -12.79 -11.75
CA THR A 135 4.13 -12.48 -11.05
C THR A 135 4.34 -13.41 -9.85
N PRO A 136 5.58 -13.55 -9.33
CA PRO A 136 5.85 -14.38 -8.15
C PRO A 136 5.05 -13.98 -6.91
N ASN A 137 4.68 -12.72 -6.81
CA ASN A 137 3.88 -12.18 -5.70
C ASN A 137 2.36 -12.34 -5.94
N LEU A 138 1.96 -12.97 -7.03
CA LEU A 138 0.56 -13.13 -7.45
C LEU A 138 -0.15 -11.79 -7.64
N MET A 139 0.54 -10.81 -8.20
CA MET A 139 0.05 -9.48 -8.55
C MET A 139 0.00 -9.30 -10.07
N PRO A 140 -0.87 -8.40 -10.58
CA PRO A 140 -0.82 -8.00 -11.97
C PRO A 140 0.54 -7.40 -12.34
N LEU A 141 1.06 -7.76 -13.50
CA LEU A 141 2.39 -7.35 -13.94
C LEU A 141 2.59 -5.82 -13.99
N PRO A 142 1.65 -5.00 -14.52
CA PRO A 142 1.86 -3.54 -14.59
C PRO A 142 2.05 -2.90 -13.22
N VAL A 143 1.19 -3.23 -12.23
CA VAL A 143 1.29 -2.66 -10.89
C VAL A 143 2.53 -3.17 -10.15
N TRP A 144 2.87 -4.44 -10.32
CA TRP A 144 4.07 -5.01 -9.72
C TRP A 144 5.34 -4.33 -10.24
N LEU A 145 5.46 -4.14 -11.55
CA LEU A 145 6.59 -3.42 -12.17
C LEU A 145 6.64 -1.95 -11.73
N ALA A 146 5.50 -1.26 -11.73
CA ALA A 146 5.45 0.13 -11.28
C ALA A 146 5.94 0.25 -9.82
N HIS A 147 5.53 -0.65 -8.92
CA HIS A 147 6.04 -0.69 -7.55
C HIS A 147 7.55 -0.99 -7.48
N ARG A 148 8.06 -1.92 -8.29
CA ARG A 148 9.49 -2.26 -8.33
C ARG A 148 10.34 -1.08 -8.84
N LEU A 149 9.85 -0.33 -9.81
CA LEU A 149 10.51 0.89 -10.29
C LEU A 149 10.55 1.97 -9.21
N ALA A 150 9.43 2.21 -8.52
CA ALA A 150 9.38 3.16 -7.41
C ALA A 150 10.29 2.74 -6.24
N ASP A 151 10.34 1.45 -5.89
CA ASP A 151 11.25 0.91 -4.87
C ASP A 151 12.73 1.05 -5.28
N ALA A 152 13.03 0.85 -6.57
CA ALA A 152 14.38 1.04 -7.09
C ALA A 152 14.85 2.50 -7.00
N LEU A 153 13.97 3.48 -7.29
CA LEU A 153 14.26 4.90 -7.09
C LEU A 153 14.59 5.23 -5.63
N ASP A 154 13.94 4.56 -4.68
CA ASP A 154 14.15 4.72 -3.25
C ASP A 154 15.36 3.94 -2.71
N ALA A 155 15.94 3.04 -3.50
CA ALA A 155 17.03 2.19 -3.06
C ALA A 155 18.30 2.98 -2.77
N LYS A 156 18.95 2.71 -1.62
CA LYS A 156 20.18 3.40 -1.20
C LYS A 156 21.28 3.37 -2.26
N LYS A 157 21.40 2.27 -3.01
CA LYS A 157 22.40 2.14 -4.08
C LYS A 157 22.16 3.12 -5.23
N VAL A 158 20.89 3.33 -5.60
CA VAL A 158 20.46 4.27 -6.65
C VAL A 158 20.70 5.70 -6.17
N ARG A 159 20.21 6.06 -4.98
CA ARG A 159 20.41 7.40 -4.41
C ARG A 159 21.89 7.77 -4.21
N LYS A 160 22.74 6.78 -3.93
CA LYS A 160 24.21 7.01 -3.85
C LYS A 160 24.83 7.24 -5.23
N LYS A 161 24.34 6.55 -6.28
CA LYS A 161 24.83 6.70 -7.66
C LYS A 161 24.28 7.98 -8.30
N LEU A 162 23.02 8.34 -7.99
CA LEU A 162 22.29 9.49 -8.53
C LEU A 162 21.90 10.45 -7.37
N PRO A 163 22.88 11.16 -6.77
CA PRO A 163 22.65 11.94 -5.55
C PRO A 163 21.81 13.20 -5.77
N TYR A 164 21.60 13.60 -7.01
CA TYR A 164 20.76 14.71 -7.41
C TYR A 164 19.25 14.37 -7.41
N LEU A 165 18.87 13.11 -7.24
CA LEU A 165 17.47 12.70 -7.14
C LEU A 165 16.89 13.02 -5.76
N LEU A 166 15.74 13.65 -5.72
CA LEU A 166 14.92 13.79 -4.53
C LEU A 166 14.06 12.54 -4.28
N PRO A 167 13.56 12.34 -3.05
CA PRO A 167 12.73 11.17 -2.75
C PRO A 167 11.32 11.19 -3.34
N ASP A 168 10.94 12.23 -4.07
CA ASP A 168 9.63 12.32 -4.74
C ASP A 168 9.75 11.92 -6.21
N GLY A 169 8.96 10.94 -6.60
CA GLY A 169 8.93 10.43 -7.97
C GLY A 169 7.73 9.56 -8.24
N LYS A 170 7.49 9.30 -9.52
CA LYS A 170 6.41 8.45 -10.02
C LYS A 170 6.93 7.50 -11.06
N SER A 171 6.32 6.33 -11.12
CA SER A 171 6.52 5.35 -12.17
C SER A 171 5.18 4.95 -12.78
N GLN A 172 5.16 4.68 -14.07
CA GLN A 172 4.00 4.15 -14.77
C GLN A 172 4.47 3.08 -15.76
N VAL A 173 3.73 2.00 -15.85
CA VAL A 173 4.03 0.88 -16.75
C VAL A 173 2.78 0.49 -17.51
N SER A 174 2.88 0.45 -18.83
CA SER A 174 1.85 -0.09 -19.73
C SER A 174 2.31 -1.43 -20.27
N VAL A 175 1.45 -2.43 -20.18
CA VAL A 175 1.69 -3.80 -20.65
C VAL A 175 0.66 -4.16 -21.70
N GLU A 176 1.11 -4.69 -22.82
CA GLU A 176 0.28 -5.30 -23.85
C GLU A 176 -0.10 -6.72 -23.42
N TYR A 177 -1.38 -7.02 -23.47
CA TYR A 177 -1.96 -8.34 -23.21
C TYR A 177 -2.46 -8.95 -24.50
N VAL A 178 -2.18 -10.23 -24.69
CA VAL A 178 -2.71 -11.03 -25.80
C VAL A 178 -3.39 -12.27 -25.21
N ASN A 179 -4.65 -12.48 -25.57
CA ASN A 179 -5.49 -13.52 -24.98
C ASN A 179 -5.49 -13.47 -23.42
N GLY A 180 -5.57 -12.26 -22.84
CA GLY A 180 -5.59 -12.03 -21.40
C GLY A 180 -4.26 -12.28 -20.67
N ARG A 181 -3.15 -12.54 -21.39
CA ARG A 181 -1.83 -12.77 -20.79
C ARG A 181 -0.84 -11.65 -21.13
N PRO A 182 0.02 -11.22 -20.18
CA PRO A 182 1.05 -10.23 -20.45
C PRO A 182 1.97 -10.69 -21.56
N LYS A 183 2.22 -9.85 -22.56
CA LYS A 183 3.05 -10.15 -23.72
C LYS A 183 4.36 -9.37 -23.76
N ARG A 184 4.27 -8.03 -23.72
CA ARG A 184 5.39 -7.11 -23.79
C ARG A 184 5.13 -5.80 -23.09
N LEU A 185 6.18 -5.06 -22.80
CA LEU A 185 6.06 -3.70 -22.31
C LEU A 185 5.70 -2.74 -23.45
N GLN A 186 4.59 -2.04 -23.33
CA GLN A 186 4.21 -1.00 -24.27
C GLN A 186 4.91 0.31 -23.97
N SER A 187 4.95 0.70 -22.68
CA SER A 187 5.67 1.89 -22.24
C SER A 187 6.12 1.80 -20.79
N VAL A 188 7.20 2.50 -20.46
CA VAL A 188 7.66 2.75 -19.09
C VAL A 188 7.93 4.25 -18.94
N THR A 189 7.32 4.86 -17.92
CA THR A 189 7.51 6.28 -17.61
C THR A 189 8.08 6.42 -16.20
N LEU A 190 9.13 7.24 -16.07
CA LEU A 190 9.64 7.73 -14.79
C LEU A 190 9.54 9.26 -14.76
N VAL A 191 8.93 9.78 -13.69
CA VAL A 191 8.95 11.21 -13.37
C VAL A 191 9.65 11.35 -12.03
N VAL A 192 10.79 12.03 -12.00
CA VAL A 192 11.64 12.16 -10.82
C VAL A 192 11.94 13.62 -10.53
N SER A 193 11.86 13.97 -9.24
CA SER A 193 12.25 15.29 -8.75
C SER A 193 13.75 15.36 -8.54
N GLN A 194 14.34 16.52 -8.81
CA GLN A 194 15.77 16.78 -8.78
C GLN A 194 16.12 17.96 -7.90
N LEU A 195 17.36 18.01 -7.43
CA LEU A 195 17.93 19.19 -6.79
C LEU A 195 18.05 20.35 -7.79
N SER A 196 18.17 21.57 -7.29
CA SER A 196 18.39 22.76 -8.13
C SER A 196 19.83 22.87 -8.64
N GLU A 197 20.78 22.23 -7.96
CA GLU A 197 22.21 22.28 -8.28
C GLU A 197 22.78 20.87 -8.42
N GLY A 198 23.81 20.73 -9.25
CA GLY A 198 24.50 19.46 -9.47
C GLY A 198 23.69 18.42 -10.24
N THR A 199 22.61 18.84 -10.90
CA THR A 199 21.81 17.97 -11.75
C THR A 199 22.36 17.90 -13.16
N PRO A 200 22.32 16.70 -13.80
CA PRO A 200 22.66 16.54 -15.20
C PRO A 200 21.61 17.19 -16.11
N ASP A 201 21.93 17.31 -17.40
CA ASP A 201 20.92 17.60 -18.40
C ASP A 201 19.94 16.44 -18.60
N LEU A 202 18.88 16.66 -19.39
CA LEU A 202 17.82 15.64 -19.57
C LEU A 202 18.32 14.38 -20.29
N ALA A 203 19.31 14.51 -21.19
CA ALA A 203 19.86 13.35 -21.90
C ALA A 203 20.63 12.43 -20.93
N GLN A 204 21.49 13.02 -20.11
CA GLN A 204 22.22 12.27 -19.09
C GLN A 204 21.28 11.69 -18.01
N LEU A 205 20.26 12.45 -17.58
CA LEU A 205 19.23 11.93 -16.66
C LEU A 205 18.51 10.72 -17.25
N TYR A 206 18.18 10.77 -18.54
CA TYR A 206 17.55 9.67 -19.26
C TYR A 206 18.43 8.42 -19.20
N ASP A 207 19.69 8.53 -19.64
CA ASP A 207 20.64 7.42 -19.67
C ASP A 207 20.86 6.85 -18.24
N ASP A 208 21.06 7.70 -17.26
CA ASP A 208 21.27 7.32 -15.86
C ASP A 208 20.09 6.48 -15.31
N LEU A 209 18.85 6.87 -15.58
CA LEU A 209 17.67 6.16 -15.10
C LEU A 209 17.37 4.88 -15.90
N ILE A 210 17.63 4.88 -17.20
CA ILE A 210 17.54 3.67 -18.01
C ILE A 210 18.49 2.60 -17.48
N GLU A 211 19.78 2.93 -17.31
CA GLU A 211 20.81 1.99 -16.87
C GLU A 211 20.68 1.57 -15.40
N THR A 212 20.26 2.52 -14.54
CA THR A 212 20.33 2.30 -13.09
C THR A 212 19.02 1.77 -12.52
N VAL A 213 17.89 2.08 -13.14
CA VAL A 213 16.55 1.77 -12.63
C VAL A 213 15.76 0.87 -13.60
N ILE A 214 15.52 1.31 -14.84
CA ILE A 214 14.59 0.61 -15.72
C ILE A 214 15.13 -0.76 -16.14
N HIS A 215 16.30 -0.83 -16.76
CA HIS A 215 16.86 -2.11 -17.18
C HIS A 215 17.03 -3.12 -16.05
N PRO A 216 17.62 -2.77 -14.87
CA PRO A 216 17.76 -3.73 -13.78
C PRO A 216 16.44 -4.28 -13.25
N VAL A 217 15.40 -3.44 -13.17
CA VAL A 217 14.07 -3.88 -12.70
C VAL A 217 13.38 -4.76 -13.72
N CYS A 218 13.43 -4.39 -14.99
CA CYS A 218 12.82 -5.15 -16.09
C CYS A 218 13.51 -6.51 -16.31
N ALA A 219 14.84 -6.57 -16.18
CA ALA A 219 15.60 -7.81 -16.26
C ALA A 219 15.26 -8.77 -15.10
N GLU A 220 15.12 -8.27 -13.86
CA GLU A 220 14.66 -9.06 -12.70
C GLU A 220 13.25 -9.64 -12.96
N ALA A 221 12.40 -8.87 -13.60
CA ALA A 221 11.04 -9.25 -13.97
C ALA A 221 10.96 -10.22 -15.17
N LYS A 222 12.04 -10.39 -15.91
CA LYS A 222 12.09 -11.11 -17.21
C LYS A 222 11.14 -10.51 -18.27
N HIS A 223 10.92 -9.21 -18.19
CA HIS A 223 10.13 -8.41 -19.12
C HIS A 223 10.95 -7.19 -19.53
N GLU A 224 11.93 -7.38 -20.40
CA GLU A 224 12.79 -6.29 -20.87
C GLU A 224 12.08 -5.43 -21.92
N PRO A 225 12.37 -4.11 -21.95
CA PRO A 225 11.95 -3.26 -23.05
C PRO A 225 12.50 -3.78 -24.38
N ASP A 226 11.69 -3.82 -25.40
CA ASP A 226 12.07 -4.11 -26.78
C ASP A 226 12.21 -2.84 -27.64
N ALA A 227 12.49 -2.98 -28.94
CA ALA A 227 12.70 -1.85 -29.85
C ALA A 227 11.44 -0.96 -30.02
N ASP A 228 10.25 -1.50 -29.74
CA ASP A 228 8.98 -0.79 -29.87
C ASP A 228 8.46 -0.27 -28.53
N THR A 229 9.18 -0.52 -27.42
CA THR A 229 8.81 -0.05 -26.09
C THR A 229 9.11 1.43 -25.96
N LEU A 230 8.12 2.23 -25.60
CA LEU A 230 8.27 3.67 -25.36
C LEU A 230 8.82 3.93 -23.95
N LEU A 231 9.98 4.57 -23.86
CA LEU A 231 10.61 4.95 -22.59
C LEU A 231 10.55 6.46 -22.40
N PHE A 232 9.95 6.90 -21.29
CA PHE A 232 9.79 8.30 -20.94
C PHE A 232 10.47 8.60 -19.61
N VAL A 233 11.33 9.61 -19.59
CA VAL A 233 11.94 10.15 -18.37
C VAL A 233 11.75 11.66 -18.37
N ASN A 234 11.01 12.16 -17.38
CA ASN A 234 10.68 13.59 -17.27
C ASN A 234 10.30 14.24 -18.62
N PRO A 235 9.27 13.73 -19.34
CA PRO A 235 9.00 14.15 -20.73
C PRO A 235 8.61 15.64 -20.89
N GLU A 236 8.17 16.29 -19.80
CA GLU A 236 7.85 17.72 -19.77
C GLU A 236 9.08 18.60 -19.41
N GLY A 237 10.25 18.00 -19.24
CA GLY A 237 11.47 18.69 -18.83
C GLY A 237 11.89 18.43 -17.39
N ALA A 238 12.93 19.11 -16.94
CA ALA A 238 13.49 18.92 -15.61
C ALA A 238 12.49 19.34 -14.51
N LEU A 239 12.23 18.44 -13.57
CA LEU A 239 11.40 18.71 -12.39
C LEU A 239 12.29 19.09 -11.21
N VAL A 240 12.59 20.36 -11.08
CA VAL A 240 13.41 20.91 -10.00
C VAL A 240 12.57 21.15 -8.76
N GLY A 241 12.99 20.57 -7.63
CA GLY A 241 12.20 20.57 -6.40
C GLY A 241 11.18 19.43 -6.39
N GLY A 242 10.53 19.22 -5.25
CA GLY A 242 9.54 18.14 -5.09
C GLY A 242 9.08 18.02 -3.64
N GLY A 243 8.24 17.03 -3.40
CA GLY A 243 7.71 16.73 -2.09
C GLY A 243 6.73 17.78 -1.56
N PRO A 244 6.59 17.88 -0.22
CA PRO A 244 5.57 18.73 0.41
C PRO A 244 5.68 20.22 0.10
N THR A 245 6.84 20.71 -0.29
CA THR A 245 7.05 22.11 -0.68
C THR A 245 6.54 22.40 -2.09
N TYR A 246 6.37 21.39 -2.92
CA TYR A 246 5.94 21.49 -4.30
C TYR A 246 4.45 21.16 -4.47
N HIS A 247 3.96 20.11 -3.82
CA HIS A 247 2.55 19.71 -3.84
C HIS A 247 2.09 19.12 -2.50
N SER A 248 0.79 19.10 -2.26
CA SER A 248 0.20 18.61 -1.02
C SER A 248 -0.04 17.11 -1.04
N GLY A 249 -0.14 16.51 0.15
CA GLY A 249 -0.51 15.10 0.35
C GLY A 249 -1.51 14.90 1.47
N MET A 250 -2.20 13.76 1.42
CA MET A 250 -3.14 13.31 2.46
C MET A 250 -3.10 11.79 2.59
N THR A 251 -3.37 11.30 3.81
CA THR A 251 -3.56 9.86 4.05
C THR A 251 -4.70 9.29 3.22
N GLY A 252 -4.45 8.16 2.56
CA GLY A 252 -5.48 7.40 1.84
C GLY A 252 -5.87 7.94 0.47
N ARG A 253 -5.10 8.84 -0.12
CA ARG A 253 -5.36 9.36 -1.48
C ARG A 253 -4.89 8.46 -2.61
N LYS A 254 -4.13 7.41 -2.32
CA LYS A 254 -3.53 6.50 -3.30
C LYS A 254 -4.00 5.06 -3.13
N THR A 255 -5.33 4.88 -3.00
CA THR A 255 -5.95 3.57 -2.74
C THR A 255 -5.75 2.57 -3.89
N GLY A 256 -5.69 3.01 -5.15
CA GLY A 256 -5.31 2.17 -6.28
C GLY A 256 -3.89 1.64 -6.14
N ILE A 257 -2.92 2.53 -5.87
CA ILE A 257 -1.51 2.16 -5.63
C ILE A 257 -1.38 1.24 -4.41
N ASP A 258 -2.15 1.47 -3.35
CA ASP A 258 -2.16 0.62 -2.15
C ASP A 258 -2.66 -0.80 -2.41
N THR A 259 -3.40 -1.01 -3.49
CA THR A 259 -4.08 -2.28 -3.78
C THR A 259 -3.59 -2.90 -5.09
N TYR A 260 -4.31 -2.73 -6.18
CA TYR A 260 -4.08 -3.48 -7.44
C TYR A 260 -3.89 -2.57 -8.66
N GLY A 261 -3.65 -1.27 -8.47
CA GLY A 261 -3.37 -0.30 -9.55
C GLY A 261 -4.47 -0.26 -10.60
N GLU A 262 -5.72 -0.22 -10.17
CA GLU A 262 -6.94 -0.20 -11.00
C GLU A 262 -7.19 -1.50 -11.81
N TYR A 263 -6.27 -2.48 -11.76
CA TYR A 263 -6.44 -3.77 -12.47
C TYR A 263 -7.61 -4.59 -11.91
N ALA A 264 -7.86 -4.47 -10.61
CA ALA A 264 -8.99 -5.08 -9.94
C ALA A 264 -9.71 -4.07 -9.05
N ARG A 265 -10.90 -4.44 -8.60
CA ARG A 265 -11.71 -3.58 -7.73
C ARG A 265 -11.07 -3.35 -6.37
N HIS A 266 -11.36 -2.20 -5.78
CA HIS A 266 -11.04 -1.86 -4.39
C HIS A 266 -12.17 -1.05 -3.77
N SER A 267 -12.23 -1.00 -2.42
CA SER A 267 -13.32 -0.32 -1.71
C SER A 267 -13.26 1.21 -1.76
N GLY A 268 -12.13 1.78 -2.17
CA GLY A 268 -11.87 3.22 -2.05
C GLY A 268 -11.57 3.69 -0.61
N ALA A 269 -11.66 2.82 0.39
CA ALA A 269 -11.33 3.16 1.76
C ALA A 269 -9.82 3.20 1.98
N ALA A 270 -9.34 4.21 2.71
CA ALA A 270 -7.95 4.26 3.16
C ALA A 270 -7.64 3.05 4.05
N LEU A 271 -6.52 2.39 3.79
CA LEU A 271 -6.01 1.30 4.61
C LEU A 271 -5.08 1.86 5.71
N SER A 272 -4.20 2.81 5.34
CA SER A 272 -3.26 3.44 6.27
C SER A 272 -3.95 4.25 7.36
N GLY A 273 -3.33 4.35 8.53
CA GLY A 273 -3.80 5.13 9.67
C GLY A 273 -4.88 4.46 10.52
N LYS A 274 -5.21 3.20 10.27
CA LYS A 274 -6.25 2.44 10.97
C LYS A 274 -5.65 1.26 11.72
N ASP A 275 -6.05 1.07 12.98
CA ASP A 275 -5.70 -0.13 13.74
C ASP A 275 -6.34 -1.40 13.14
N PRO A 276 -5.84 -2.61 13.49
CA PRO A 276 -6.30 -3.85 12.88
C PRO A 276 -7.73 -4.27 13.29
N MET A 277 -8.42 -3.55 14.18
CA MET A 277 -9.84 -3.79 14.43
C MET A 277 -10.76 -3.02 13.46
N ARG A 278 -10.19 -2.19 12.59
CA ARG A 278 -10.95 -1.47 11.56
C ARG A 278 -11.19 -2.37 10.36
N ILE A 279 -12.47 -2.67 10.13
CA ILE A 279 -12.90 -3.60 9.08
C ILE A 279 -12.42 -3.19 7.68
N ASP A 280 -12.29 -1.90 7.39
CA ASP A 280 -11.77 -1.40 6.11
C ASP A 280 -10.40 -2.01 5.77
N ARG A 281 -9.52 -2.09 6.76
CA ARG A 281 -8.17 -2.61 6.61
C ARG A 281 -8.16 -4.14 6.59
N VAL A 282 -8.73 -4.76 7.61
CA VAL A 282 -8.56 -6.20 7.80
C VAL A 282 -9.38 -7.04 6.82
N ALA A 283 -10.53 -6.54 6.38
CA ALA A 283 -11.30 -7.23 5.35
C ALA A 283 -10.56 -7.25 3.99
N ALA A 284 -9.85 -6.16 3.66
CA ALA A 284 -9.02 -6.12 2.44
C ALA A 284 -7.88 -7.15 2.53
N TYR A 285 -7.22 -7.26 3.69
CA TYR A 285 -6.17 -8.28 3.90
C TYR A 285 -6.72 -9.70 3.84
N ALA A 286 -7.85 -9.97 4.49
CA ALA A 286 -8.48 -11.28 4.47
C ALA A 286 -8.95 -11.69 3.08
N ALA A 287 -9.55 -10.76 2.33
CA ALA A 287 -9.96 -10.99 0.94
C ALA A 287 -8.75 -11.30 0.05
N ARG A 288 -7.65 -10.52 0.18
CA ARG A 288 -6.40 -10.79 -0.54
C ARG A 288 -5.78 -12.12 -0.14
N TYR A 289 -5.79 -12.46 1.15
CA TYR A 289 -5.28 -13.72 1.67
C TYR A 289 -6.01 -14.91 1.03
N ALA A 290 -7.34 -14.88 1.00
CA ALA A 290 -8.15 -15.91 0.34
C ALA A 290 -7.88 -16.00 -1.17
N ALA A 291 -7.86 -14.86 -1.89
CA ALA A 291 -7.57 -14.83 -3.32
C ALA A 291 -6.19 -15.42 -3.65
N LYS A 292 -5.16 -15.09 -2.85
CA LYS A 292 -3.81 -15.66 -3.01
C LYS A 292 -3.81 -17.18 -2.85
N HIS A 293 -4.55 -17.72 -1.90
CA HIS A 293 -4.60 -19.16 -1.67
C HIS A 293 -5.26 -19.89 -2.83
N LEU A 294 -6.34 -19.34 -3.40
CA LEU A 294 -6.99 -19.93 -4.56
C LEU A 294 -6.05 -20.03 -5.77
N VAL A 295 -5.34 -18.93 -6.08
CA VAL A 295 -4.40 -18.91 -7.21
C VAL A 295 -3.15 -19.75 -6.91
N ALA A 296 -2.60 -19.67 -5.69
CA ALA A 296 -1.43 -20.48 -5.30
C ALA A 296 -1.71 -21.99 -5.28
N ALA A 297 -2.96 -22.40 -5.01
CA ALA A 297 -3.40 -23.80 -5.08
C ALA A 297 -3.70 -24.28 -6.52
N GLY A 298 -3.55 -23.41 -7.53
CA GLY A 298 -3.86 -23.74 -8.92
C GLY A 298 -5.36 -23.89 -9.21
N LEU A 299 -6.23 -23.34 -8.35
CA LEU A 299 -7.68 -23.44 -8.52
C LEU A 299 -8.22 -22.39 -9.52
N ALA A 300 -7.42 -21.39 -9.85
CA ALA A 300 -7.69 -20.39 -10.89
C ALA A 300 -6.38 -19.68 -11.29
N ASP A 301 -6.27 -19.19 -12.52
CA ASP A 301 -5.17 -18.33 -12.96
C ASP A 301 -5.29 -16.92 -12.36
N GLU A 302 -6.51 -16.45 -12.16
CA GLU A 302 -6.82 -15.20 -11.49
C GLU A 302 -8.09 -15.32 -10.64
N CYS A 303 -8.15 -14.56 -9.57
CA CYS A 303 -9.26 -14.63 -8.65
C CYS A 303 -9.47 -13.31 -7.91
N GLU A 304 -10.72 -12.85 -7.90
CA GLU A 304 -11.21 -11.77 -7.05
C GLU A 304 -12.14 -12.32 -5.97
N VAL A 305 -11.83 -12.02 -4.71
CA VAL A 305 -12.70 -12.32 -3.55
C VAL A 305 -13.27 -11.02 -3.02
N SER A 306 -14.60 -10.93 -2.89
CA SER A 306 -15.25 -9.78 -2.25
C SER A 306 -15.95 -10.19 -0.96
N LEU A 307 -15.72 -9.40 0.09
CA LEU A 307 -16.28 -9.58 1.43
C LEU A 307 -17.11 -8.34 1.79
N SER A 308 -18.42 -8.49 1.95
CA SER A 308 -19.30 -7.38 2.34
C SER A 308 -19.69 -7.53 3.81
N TYR A 309 -19.48 -6.45 4.59
CA TYR A 309 -19.86 -6.37 5.99
C TYR A 309 -20.89 -5.29 6.22
N THR A 310 -21.74 -5.51 7.22
CA THR A 310 -22.66 -4.50 7.77
C THR A 310 -22.34 -4.21 9.21
N VAL A 311 -22.79 -3.05 9.70
CA VAL A 311 -22.64 -2.65 11.10
C VAL A 311 -23.35 -3.66 12.00
N GLY A 312 -22.68 -4.06 13.08
CA GLY A 312 -23.26 -4.98 14.06
C GLY A 312 -23.15 -6.46 13.73
N ALA A 313 -22.58 -6.83 12.55
CA ALA A 313 -22.31 -8.22 12.22
C ALA A 313 -20.82 -8.56 12.41
N ALA A 314 -20.52 -9.70 13.02
CA ALA A 314 -19.14 -10.20 13.13
C ALA A 314 -18.65 -10.82 11.83
N ARG A 315 -19.55 -11.44 11.07
CA ARG A 315 -19.29 -12.14 9.80
C ARG A 315 -19.69 -11.29 8.60
N PRO A 316 -19.08 -11.49 7.43
CA PRO A 316 -19.57 -10.85 6.20
C PRO A 316 -20.99 -11.33 5.86
N VAL A 317 -21.84 -10.42 5.42
CA VAL A 317 -23.19 -10.72 4.91
C VAL A 317 -23.14 -11.28 3.49
N SER A 318 -22.02 -11.11 2.78
CA SER A 318 -21.77 -11.68 1.46
C SER A 318 -20.29 -12.02 1.29
N VAL A 319 -20.04 -13.21 0.75
CA VAL A 319 -18.73 -13.66 0.26
C VAL A 319 -18.91 -14.07 -1.19
N ARG A 320 -18.18 -13.48 -2.10
CA ARG A 320 -18.23 -13.79 -3.52
C ARG A 320 -16.83 -14.04 -4.05
N VAL A 321 -16.70 -15.02 -4.91
CA VAL A 321 -15.50 -15.33 -5.69
C VAL A 321 -15.79 -15.10 -7.16
N ARG A 322 -14.81 -14.62 -7.92
CA ARG A 322 -14.86 -14.48 -9.38
C ARG A 322 -13.49 -14.83 -9.95
N THR A 323 -13.45 -15.80 -10.84
CA THR A 323 -12.22 -16.28 -11.48
C THR A 323 -12.05 -15.82 -12.92
N GLN A 324 -12.96 -14.98 -13.41
CA GLN A 324 -13.01 -14.50 -14.81
C GLN A 324 -13.04 -15.67 -15.84
N GLY A 325 -13.56 -16.83 -15.42
CA GLY A 325 -13.62 -18.01 -16.27
C GLY A 325 -12.34 -18.86 -16.26
N THR A 326 -11.37 -18.55 -15.41
CA THR A 326 -10.11 -19.34 -15.26
C THR A 326 -10.18 -20.39 -14.15
N GLY A 327 -11.33 -20.53 -13.50
CA GLY A 327 -11.50 -21.44 -12.36
C GLY A 327 -11.60 -22.91 -12.82
N GLU A 328 -10.95 -23.81 -12.06
CA GLU A 328 -11.06 -25.27 -12.23
C GLU A 328 -12.46 -25.80 -11.89
N VAL A 329 -13.19 -25.07 -11.05
CA VAL A 329 -14.58 -25.32 -10.68
C VAL A 329 -15.37 -24.02 -10.71
N ASP A 330 -16.70 -24.12 -10.60
CA ASP A 330 -17.62 -22.96 -10.63
C ASP A 330 -17.31 -21.95 -9.50
N ASP A 331 -17.46 -20.67 -9.80
CA ASP A 331 -17.21 -19.56 -8.86
C ASP A 331 -18.04 -19.70 -7.56
N HIS A 332 -19.26 -20.23 -7.64
CA HIS A 332 -20.11 -20.43 -6.48
C HIS A 332 -19.58 -21.56 -5.58
N GLU A 333 -19.09 -22.65 -6.17
CA GLU A 333 -18.44 -23.72 -5.43
C GLU A 333 -17.16 -23.21 -4.74
N LEU A 334 -16.33 -22.45 -5.44
CA LEU A 334 -15.15 -21.80 -4.83
C LEU A 334 -15.53 -20.88 -3.67
N ALA A 335 -16.62 -20.11 -3.81
CA ALA A 335 -17.10 -19.25 -2.74
C ALA A 335 -17.55 -20.03 -1.50
N ASN A 336 -18.14 -21.22 -1.67
CA ASN A 336 -18.51 -22.12 -0.56
C ASN A 336 -17.25 -22.67 0.14
N ARG A 337 -16.28 -23.17 -0.62
CA ARG A 337 -14.99 -23.65 -0.08
C ARG A 337 -14.26 -22.55 0.69
N VAL A 338 -14.26 -21.32 0.17
CA VAL A 338 -13.66 -20.15 0.84
C VAL A 338 -14.34 -19.86 2.18
N ARG A 339 -15.68 -19.98 2.28
CA ARG A 339 -16.41 -19.81 3.55
C ARG A 339 -16.11 -20.91 4.57
N GLU A 340 -15.84 -22.11 4.11
CA GLU A 340 -15.52 -23.27 4.98
C GLU A 340 -14.09 -23.20 5.51
N VAL A 341 -13.14 -22.72 4.69
CA VAL A 341 -11.71 -22.73 5.01
C VAL A 341 -11.30 -21.48 5.81
N PHE A 342 -11.86 -20.31 5.50
CA PHE A 342 -11.44 -19.04 6.09
C PHE A 342 -12.47 -18.50 7.07
N ASP A 343 -12.01 -18.16 8.27
CA ASP A 343 -12.84 -17.46 9.26
C ASP A 343 -12.78 -15.95 9.01
N PHE A 344 -13.83 -15.42 8.40
CA PHE A 344 -13.94 -13.99 8.09
C PHE A 344 -14.59 -13.15 9.21
N ARG A 345 -14.70 -13.67 10.43
CA ARG A 345 -15.08 -12.83 11.58
C ARG A 345 -13.99 -11.81 11.87
N VAL A 346 -14.39 -10.58 12.22
CA VAL A 346 -13.43 -9.46 12.42
C VAL A 346 -12.29 -9.85 13.37
N ALA A 347 -12.63 -10.39 14.55
CA ALA A 347 -11.63 -10.78 15.54
C ALA A 347 -10.78 -11.98 15.12
N ALA A 348 -11.37 -12.94 14.40
CA ALA A 348 -10.66 -14.11 13.88
C ALA A 348 -9.60 -13.70 12.85
N ILE A 349 -9.93 -12.80 11.91
CA ILE A 349 -8.95 -12.28 10.94
C ILE A 349 -7.75 -11.66 11.66
N VAL A 350 -8.01 -10.84 12.67
CA VAL A 350 -6.94 -10.14 13.43
C VAL A 350 -6.03 -11.12 14.17
N ARG A 351 -6.62 -12.14 14.80
CA ARG A 351 -5.92 -13.22 15.50
C ARG A 351 -5.10 -14.06 14.53
N ASP A 352 -5.74 -14.61 13.50
CA ASP A 352 -5.14 -15.61 12.60
C ASP A 352 -4.00 -15.01 11.76
N LEU A 353 -4.06 -13.72 11.43
CA LEU A 353 -2.99 -12.99 10.76
C LEU A 353 -1.99 -12.32 11.74
N GLY A 354 -2.21 -12.42 13.06
CA GLY A 354 -1.32 -11.86 14.10
C GLY A 354 -1.16 -10.34 14.01
N LEU A 355 -2.18 -9.62 13.56
CA LEU A 355 -2.05 -8.21 13.14
C LEU A 355 -1.72 -7.24 14.29
N ARG A 356 -2.06 -7.57 15.53
CA ARG A 356 -1.74 -6.74 16.70
C ARG A 356 -0.31 -6.91 17.21
N GLU A 357 0.29 -8.09 16.98
CA GLU A 357 1.61 -8.47 17.45
C GLU A 357 2.73 -8.08 16.47
N LEU A 358 2.42 -7.97 15.19
CA LEU A 358 3.40 -7.68 14.14
C LEU A 358 4.17 -6.37 14.36
N PRO A 359 3.58 -5.24 14.82
CA PRO A 359 4.33 -4.02 15.11
C PRO A 359 5.43 -4.19 16.16
N ALA A 360 5.21 -5.03 17.18
CA ALA A 360 6.21 -5.30 18.22
C ALA A 360 7.35 -6.18 17.68
N LYS A 361 7.08 -7.08 16.73
CA LYS A 361 8.07 -7.98 16.11
C LYS A 361 8.94 -7.28 15.07
N HIS A 362 8.48 -6.18 14.47
CA HIS A 362 9.16 -5.46 13.39
C HIS A 362 9.73 -4.10 13.87
N LYS A 363 11.04 -4.04 14.20
CA LYS A 363 11.68 -2.83 14.77
C LYS A 363 11.53 -1.57 13.90
N LYS A 364 11.49 -1.71 12.57
CA LYS A 364 11.34 -0.59 11.62
C LYS A 364 9.91 -0.16 11.37
N GLY A 365 8.94 -0.79 12.04
CA GLY A 365 7.51 -0.69 11.79
C GLY A 365 7.01 -1.81 10.89
N PHE A 366 5.77 -2.22 11.07
CA PHE A 366 5.10 -3.19 10.22
C PHE A 366 4.18 -2.48 9.23
N TYR A 367 3.19 -1.76 9.74
CA TYR A 367 2.21 -1.05 8.91
C TYR A 367 2.86 0.07 8.10
N ARG A 368 3.80 0.82 8.69
CA ARG A 368 4.56 1.84 7.98
C ARG A 368 5.25 1.27 6.74
N LEU A 369 5.85 0.09 6.82
CA LEU A 369 6.53 -0.52 5.67
C LEU A 369 5.56 -0.93 4.57
N LEU A 370 4.33 -1.36 4.92
CA LEU A 370 3.28 -1.65 3.94
C LEU A 370 2.83 -0.38 3.21
N ALA A 371 2.82 0.76 3.89
CA ALA A 371 2.38 2.03 3.33
C ALA A 371 3.34 2.65 2.30
N VAL A 372 4.58 2.14 2.15
CA VAL A 372 5.61 2.80 1.31
C VAL A 372 5.27 2.75 -0.19
N HIS A 373 5.03 1.55 -0.75
CA HIS A 373 4.78 1.36 -2.19
C HIS A 373 3.47 0.64 -2.48
N GLY A 374 2.63 0.47 -1.50
CA GLY A 374 1.39 -0.29 -1.59
C GLY A 374 1.34 -1.44 -0.60
N GLN A 375 0.13 -1.76 -0.17
CA GLN A 375 -0.10 -2.71 0.93
C GLN A 375 -0.26 -4.15 0.45
N MET A 376 -0.55 -4.35 -0.83
CA MET A 376 -0.69 -5.67 -1.45
C MET A 376 0.57 -6.04 -2.24
N GLY A 377 0.81 -7.33 -2.43
CA GLY A 377 1.92 -7.82 -3.25
C GLY A 377 3.24 -8.02 -2.53
N ARG A 378 3.21 -8.14 -1.20
CA ARG A 378 4.40 -8.41 -0.37
C ARG A 378 4.33 -9.77 0.29
#